data_0e82d618eff91df7aa51c0011dc346bb
#
_entry.id   0e82d618eff91df7aa51c0011dc346bb
#
_cell.length_a   1.000
_cell.length_b   1.000
_cell.length_c   1.000
_cell.angle_alpha   90.00
_cell.angle_beta   90.00
_cell.angle_gamma   90.00
#
_symmetry.space_group_name_H-M   'P 1'
#
loop_
_entity.id
_entity.type
_entity.pdbx_description
1 polymer ?
#
loop_
_entity_poly.entity_id
_entity_poly.type
_entity_poly.pdbx_seq_one_letter_code
_entity_poly.pdbx_strand_id
1 'polypeptide(L)'
;MNESQMKEQRASNASMEKERRNYLSSLFSGTSNTKRQRLYQEFGYPVELTFEDFYRAYSRNAIAGASVSRMVDGCWEDFPDVYEGDETKDATKQTPWDKRVNKLLKRCWKQIKGADRRNLVGRYSALLIQVKDSKPWREPVDTAVVGRLAEKALVKLIPAWEAQIEPIEWDSDPDSETFGDVTMYSFTEISVGNNKDARPGRIINVHPDRVIILAEGSDDGSMTSGRSMLEDGFNKLLDIEKVSGGASEGFLKNASRQLNYNFSEKTNFAALAKALGTTEGNLADALDTQVRRLNDSTDSASFMQAGTAEVLSVAAADPEPTWRTALSEWCATVPIPMKELVGMQTGERASTEDGKSWAKTRMSRRNGPLTDFITDIVTRFWTLGIIPAPASGEVSVGWSDLLAPSQSEKIANMNAMADVAVKTTNAFGRSAIGGNEVRAQGELQPDPKLEDRDDNTPPAKRSDPLSGSDDQSQTEESDNTEVQS
;
A
#
# COMPACT_ATOMS: atom_id res chain seq x y z
N MET A 1 8.54 -36.79 -23.60
CA MET A 1 7.23 -36.36 -24.11
C MET A 1 7.42 -35.50 -25.35
N ASN A 2 6.66 -35.75 -26.39
CA ASN A 2 6.78 -35.01 -27.68
C ASN A 2 6.08 -33.66 -27.53
N GLU A 3 6.55 -32.62 -28.23
CA GLU A 3 6.00 -31.25 -28.19
C GLU A 3 4.48 -31.18 -28.44
N SER A 4 3.97 -32.11 -29.27
CA SER A 4 2.54 -32.32 -29.51
C SER A 4 1.79 -32.82 -28.27
N GLN A 5 2.36 -33.74 -27.52
CA GLN A 5 1.77 -34.27 -26.27
C GLN A 5 1.75 -33.21 -25.16
N MET A 6 2.78 -32.36 -25.09
CA MET A 6 2.81 -31.22 -24.14
C MET A 6 1.75 -30.16 -24.46
N LYS A 7 1.49 -29.89 -25.77
CA LYS A 7 0.42 -28.96 -26.17
C LYS A 7 -0.97 -29.51 -25.85
N GLU A 8 -1.18 -30.81 -26.08
CA GLU A 8 -2.45 -31.47 -25.72
C GLU A 8 -2.68 -31.50 -24.19
N GLN A 9 -1.64 -31.73 -23.41
CA GLN A 9 -1.75 -31.76 -21.96
C GLN A 9 -1.99 -30.34 -21.39
N ARG A 10 -1.36 -29.32 -21.94
CA ARG A 10 -1.64 -27.90 -21.61
C ARG A 10 -3.08 -27.50 -21.95
N ALA A 11 -3.57 -27.91 -23.11
CA ALA A 11 -4.94 -27.66 -23.50
C ALA A 11 -5.95 -28.41 -22.62
N SER A 12 -5.62 -29.64 -22.24
CA SER A 12 -6.44 -30.44 -21.32
C SER A 12 -6.46 -29.83 -19.90
N ASN A 13 -5.33 -29.38 -19.37
CA ASN A 13 -5.26 -28.73 -18.06
C ASN A 13 -6.00 -27.39 -18.03
N ALA A 14 -5.82 -26.56 -19.07
CA ALA A 14 -6.57 -25.32 -19.23
C ALA A 14 -8.08 -25.54 -19.37
N SER A 15 -8.49 -26.64 -20.03
CA SER A 15 -9.90 -27.04 -20.14
C SER A 15 -10.46 -27.48 -18.78
N MET A 16 -9.71 -28.28 -18.02
CA MET A 16 -10.13 -28.72 -16.69
C MET A 16 -10.21 -27.56 -15.69
N GLU A 17 -9.29 -26.63 -15.76
CA GLU A 17 -9.32 -25.43 -14.94
C GLU A 17 -10.52 -24.52 -15.27
N LYS A 18 -10.83 -24.39 -16.55
CA LYS A 18 -12.02 -23.68 -17.03
C LYS A 18 -13.31 -24.37 -16.60
N GLU A 19 -13.37 -25.71 -16.66
CA GLU A 19 -14.51 -26.49 -16.18
C GLU A 19 -14.66 -26.41 -14.67
N ARG A 20 -13.56 -26.45 -13.91
CA ARG A 20 -13.56 -26.29 -12.45
C ARG A 20 -14.03 -24.89 -12.05
N ARG A 21 -13.57 -23.84 -12.72
CA ARG A 21 -14.08 -22.47 -12.53
C ARG A 21 -15.56 -22.35 -12.86
N ASN A 22 -15.99 -22.93 -13.98
CA ASN A 22 -17.40 -22.96 -14.37
C ASN A 22 -18.26 -23.73 -13.38
N TYR A 23 -17.76 -24.84 -12.85
CA TYR A 23 -18.44 -25.63 -11.82
C TYR A 23 -18.55 -24.85 -10.51
N LEU A 24 -17.47 -24.23 -10.03
CA LEU A 24 -17.50 -23.38 -8.84
C LEU A 24 -18.41 -22.16 -9.05
N SER A 25 -18.33 -21.50 -10.20
CA SER A 25 -19.24 -20.39 -10.51
C SER A 25 -20.69 -20.85 -10.61
N SER A 26 -20.98 -22.07 -11.08
CA SER A 26 -22.31 -22.63 -11.12
C SER A 26 -22.87 -23.02 -9.76
N LEU A 27 -22.02 -23.43 -8.82
CA LEU A 27 -22.42 -23.66 -7.42
C LEU A 27 -22.83 -22.39 -6.71
N PHE A 28 -22.18 -21.25 -7.06
CA PHE A 28 -22.52 -19.94 -6.54
C PHE A 28 -23.56 -19.18 -7.40
N SER A 29 -23.75 -19.59 -8.66
CA SER A 29 -24.76 -19.06 -9.58
C SER A 29 -26.08 -19.83 -9.49
N GLY A 30 -26.39 -20.41 -8.35
CA GLY A 30 -27.68 -21.06 -8.12
C GLY A 30 -28.82 -20.19 -8.59
N THR A 31 -29.42 -20.60 -9.70
CA THR A 31 -30.64 -20.16 -10.34
C THR A 31 -30.60 -18.80 -11.06
N SER A 32 -30.64 -18.93 -12.41
CA SER A 32 -31.33 -18.02 -13.32
C SER A 32 -30.90 -16.56 -13.36
N ASN A 33 -30.42 -16.16 -14.51
CA ASN A 33 -30.60 -14.87 -15.22
C ASN A 33 -31.21 -13.74 -14.37
N THR A 34 -30.76 -13.59 -13.12
CA THR A 34 -31.24 -12.56 -12.20
C THR A 34 -30.63 -11.23 -12.58
N LYS A 35 -31.35 -10.16 -12.30
CA LYS A 35 -30.93 -8.77 -12.47
C LYS A 35 -29.50 -8.50 -11.95
N ARG A 36 -29.04 -9.28 -10.95
CA ARG A 36 -27.71 -9.21 -10.35
C ARG A 36 -26.57 -9.62 -11.31
N GLN A 37 -26.76 -10.63 -12.17
CA GLN A 37 -25.76 -11.05 -13.16
C GLN A 37 -25.62 -10.06 -14.30
N ARG A 38 -26.73 -9.34 -14.64
CA ARG A 38 -26.73 -8.27 -15.65
C ARG A 38 -26.14 -6.97 -15.11
N LEU A 39 -26.17 -6.73 -13.79
CA LEU A 39 -25.65 -5.50 -13.20
C LEU A 39 -24.17 -5.28 -13.54
N TYR A 40 -23.35 -6.35 -13.52
CA TYR A 40 -21.94 -6.22 -13.89
C TYR A 40 -21.75 -5.73 -15.33
N GLN A 41 -22.52 -6.27 -16.27
CA GLN A 41 -22.49 -5.84 -17.68
C GLN A 41 -23.10 -4.44 -17.87
N GLU A 42 -24.23 -4.17 -17.21
CA GLU A 42 -24.92 -2.88 -17.28
C GLU A 42 -24.09 -1.73 -16.70
N PHE A 43 -23.34 -1.99 -15.63
CA PHE A 43 -22.42 -1.01 -15.05
C PHE A 43 -21.04 -0.99 -15.70
N GLY A 44 -20.79 -1.89 -16.66
CA GLY A 44 -19.51 -1.97 -17.37
C GLY A 44 -18.36 -2.38 -16.44
N TYR A 45 -18.64 -3.29 -15.51
CA TYR A 45 -17.59 -3.92 -14.70
C TYR A 45 -17.00 -5.11 -15.44
N PRO A 46 -15.68 -5.35 -15.35
CA PRO A 46 -15.05 -6.52 -15.94
C PRO A 46 -15.55 -7.79 -15.25
N VAL A 47 -15.77 -8.84 -16.03
CA VAL A 47 -16.19 -10.17 -15.52
C VAL A 47 -14.98 -10.90 -14.92
N GLU A 48 -13.84 -10.79 -15.58
CA GLU A 48 -12.56 -11.33 -15.14
C GLU A 48 -11.54 -10.20 -15.07
N LEU A 49 -10.71 -10.21 -14.04
CA LEU A 49 -9.62 -9.27 -13.88
C LEU A 49 -8.30 -9.91 -14.23
N THR A 50 -7.51 -9.21 -15.03
CA THR A 50 -6.18 -9.64 -15.45
C THR A 50 -5.10 -8.75 -14.81
N PHE A 51 -3.86 -9.21 -14.85
CA PHE A 51 -2.73 -8.38 -14.42
C PHE A 51 -2.68 -7.03 -15.17
N GLU A 52 -3.05 -7.02 -16.46
CA GLU A 52 -3.04 -5.77 -17.24
C GLU A 52 -4.05 -4.76 -16.69
N ASP A 53 -5.20 -5.20 -16.21
CA ASP A 53 -6.21 -4.34 -15.60
C ASP A 53 -5.67 -3.73 -14.30
N PHE A 54 -5.06 -4.54 -13.44
CA PHE A 54 -4.42 -4.06 -12.21
C PHE A 54 -3.28 -3.08 -12.49
N TYR A 55 -2.41 -3.41 -13.44
CA TYR A 55 -1.30 -2.54 -13.81
C TYR A 55 -1.78 -1.21 -14.40
N ARG A 56 -2.81 -1.24 -15.23
CA ARG A 56 -3.44 -0.04 -15.80
C ARG A 56 -4.06 0.83 -14.71
N ALA A 57 -4.79 0.22 -13.78
CA ALA A 57 -5.34 0.93 -12.63
C ALA A 57 -4.21 1.56 -11.78
N TYR A 58 -3.20 0.78 -11.39
CA TYR A 58 -2.05 1.29 -10.64
C TYR A 58 -1.34 2.45 -11.33
N SER A 59 -1.14 2.37 -12.64
CA SER A 59 -0.34 3.36 -13.39
C SER A 59 -1.10 4.63 -13.74
N ARG A 60 -2.44 4.61 -13.80
CA ARG A 60 -3.25 5.72 -14.32
C ARG A 60 -4.36 6.21 -13.38
N ASN A 61 -4.91 5.36 -12.53
CA ASN A 61 -5.93 5.75 -11.58
C ASN A 61 -5.25 6.34 -10.32
N ALA A 62 -5.61 7.56 -9.95
CA ALA A 62 -4.99 8.28 -8.85
C ALA A 62 -5.16 7.57 -7.49
N ILE A 63 -6.35 7.00 -7.23
CA ILE A 63 -6.66 6.34 -5.97
C ILE A 63 -5.94 4.99 -5.88
N ALA A 64 -5.95 4.20 -6.95
CA ALA A 64 -5.23 2.92 -6.98
C ALA A 64 -3.71 3.12 -6.79
N GLY A 65 -3.12 4.05 -7.55
CA GLY A 65 -1.69 4.37 -7.44
C GLY A 65 -1.31 4.91 -6.05
N ALA A 66 -2.14 5.76 -5.47
CA ALA A 66 -1.95 6.27 -4.11
C ALA A 66 -2.04 5.15 -3.07
N SER A 67 -3.02 4.23 -3.18
CA SER A 67 -3.21 3.11 -2.25
C SER A 67 -1.98 2.22 -2.19
N VAL A 68 -1.49 1.75 -3.35
CA VAL A 68 -0.27 0.93 -3.42
C VAL A 68 0.95 1.68 -2.90
N SER A 69 1.13 2.93 -3.32
CA SER A 69 2.30 3.71 -2.90
C SER A 69 2.31 3.96 -1.38
N ARG A 70 1.16 4.33 -0.79
CA ARG A 70 1.07 4.56 0.65
C ARG A 70 1.26 3.29 1.47
N MET A 71 0.71 2.14 1.00
CA MET A 71 0.95 0.86 1.67
C MET A 71 2.43 0.48 1.66
N VAL A 72 3.06 0.51 0.49
CA VAL A 72 4.50 0.19 0.37
C VAL A 72 5.35 1.16 1.15
N ASP A 73 5.16 2.47 0.95
CA ASP A 73 6.01 3.48 1.59
C ASP A 73 5.80 3.51 3.11
N GLY A 74 4.58 3.25 3.58
CA GLY A 74 4.29 3.16 5.00
C GLY A 74 4.84 1.90 5.67
N CYS A 75 4.83 0.74 4.99
CA CYS A 75 5.47 -0.46 5.51
C CYS A 75 7.00 -0.39 5.46
N TRP A 76 7.57 0.30 4.47
CA TRP A 76 9.01 0.49 4.28
C TRP A 76 9.47 1.90 4.65
N GLU A 77 8.88 2.48 5.70
CA GLU A 77 9.31 3.77 6.25
C GLU A 77 10.75 3.71 6.75
N ASP A 78 11.09 2.58 7.35
CA ASP A 78 12.43 2.15 7.71
C ASP A 78 12.69 0.72 7.20
N PHE A 79 13.94 0.28 7.29
CA PHE A 79 14.31 -1.08 6.91
C PHE A 79 14.57 -1.90 8.18
N PRO A 80 14.12 -3.17 8.19
CA PRO A 80 14.32 -4.02 9.36
C PRO A 80 15.79 -4.44 9.51
N ASP A 81 16.15 -4.76 10.73
CA ASP A 81 17.39 -5.45 11.03
C ASP A 81 17.14 -6.96 11.12
N VAL A 82 18.08 -7.74 10.62
CA VAL A 82 18.04 -9.21 10.65
C VAL A 82 19.04 -9.73 11.66
N TYR A 83 18.62 -10.67 12.48
CA TYR A 83 19.38 -11.25 13.57
C TYR A 83 19.47 -12.77 13.44
N GLU A 84 20.56 -13.38 13.90
CA GLU A 84 20.64 -14.84 14.05
C GLU A 84 19.94 -15.27 15.35
N GLY A 85 19.10 -16.31 15.28
CA GLY A 85 18.35 -16.88 16.41
C GLY A 85 16.88 -16.47 16.41
N ASP A 86 16.14 -17.06 17.36
CA ASP A 86 14.67 -16.96 17.45
C ASP A 86 14.18 -15.66 18.11
N GLU A 87 15.02 -14.91 18.80
CA GLU A 87 14.59 -13.70 19.50
C GLU A 87 15.23 -12.43 18.95
N THR A 88 14.44 -11.38 18.87
CA THR A 88 14.89 -10.00 18.70
C THR A 88 15.75 -9.61 19.90
N LYS A 89 17.04 -9.87 19.82
CA LYS A 89 18.01 -9.47 20.83
C LYS A 89 18.14 -7.95 20.82
N ASP A 90 18.45 -7.41 22.00
CA ASP A 90 18.86 -6.01 22.13
C ASP A 90 19.74 -5.57 20.98
N ALA A 91 19.34 -4.54 20.25
CA ALA A 91 20.08 -3.99 19.11
C ALA A 91 21.55 -3.62 19.46
N THR A 92 21.86 -3.54 20.75
CA THR A 92 23.20 -3.29 21.32
C THR A 92 24.15 -4.49 21.20
N LYS A 93 23.65 -5.71 20.95
CA LYS A 93 24.44 -6.96 20.95
C LYS A 93 24.46 -7.66 19.60
N GLN A 94 24.52 -6.91 18.50
CA GLN A 94 24.61 -7.49 17.15
C GLN A 94 25.88 -8.36 17.00
N THR A 95 25.67 -9.58 16.52
CA THR A 95 26.73 -10.52 16.22
C THR A 95 27.53 -10.10 14.97
N PRO A 96 28.72 -10.67 14.72
CA PRO A 96 29.42 -10.44 13.46
C PRO A 96 28.62 -10.88 12.23
N TRP A 97 27.76 -11.91 12.37
CA TRP A 97 26.86 -12.41 11.33
C TRP A 97 25.78 -11.36 11.03
N ASP A 98 25.10 -10.83 12.05
CA ASP A 98 24.05 -9.80 11.91
C ASP A 98 24.58 -8.57 11.16
N LYS A 99 25.75 -8.06 11.58
CA LYS A 99 26.40 -6.90 10.94
C LYS A 99 26.70 -7.15 9.47
N ARG A 100 27.10 -8.37 9.14
CA ARG A 100 27.45 -8.78 7.78
C ARG A 100 26.21 -8.86 6.90
N VAL A 101 25.17 -9.53 7.37
CA VAL A 101 23.89 -9.70 6.66
C VAL A 101 23.20 -8.35 6.45
N ASN A 102 23.06 -7.55 7.50
CA ASN A 102 22.44 -6.23 7.41
C ASN A 102 23.21 -5.30 6.46
N LYS A 103 24.54 -5.37 6.43
CA LYS A 103 25.35 -4.63 5.45
C LYS A 103 25.08 -5.06 4.01
N LEU A 104 24.85 -6.36 3.76
CA LEU A 104 24.49 -6.87 2.45
C LEU A 104 23.09 -6.41 2.06
N LEU A 105 22.11 -6.57 2.96
CA LEU A 105 20.71 -6.20 2.73
C LEU A 105 20.52 -4.69 2.46
N LYS A 106 21.32 -3.82 3.08
CA LYS A 106 21.31 -2.37 2.81
C LYS A 106 21.49 -2.03 1.32
N ARG A 107 22.17 -2.87 0.57
CA ARG A 107 22.34 -2.68 -0.88
C ARG A 107 21.17 -3.23 -1.70
N CYS A 108 20.33 -4.07 -1.09
CA CYS A 108 19.27 -4.81 -1.75
C CYS A 108 17.88 -4.25 -1.46
N TRP A 109 17.70 -3.41 -0.43
CA TRP A 109 16.39 -2.95 0.02
C TRP A 109 15.55 -2.31 -1.08
N LYS A 110 16.16 -1.54 -1.98
CA LYS A 110 15.45 -0.91 -3.09
C LYS A 110 14.78 -1.95 -4.01
N GLN A 111 15.46 -3.06 -4.26
CA GLN A 111 14.95 -4.15 -5.10
C GLN A 111 13.91 -4.97 -4.36
N ILE A 112 14.12 -5.25 -3.07
CA ILE A 112 13.19 -5.96 -2.20
C ILE A 112 11.87 -5.16 -2.06
N LYS A 113 11.95 -3.88 -1.72
CA LYS A 113 10.78 -2.96 -1.73
C LYS A 113 10.13 -2.89 -3.11
N GLY A 114 10.92 -3.00 -4.18
CA GLY A 114 10.42 -3.03 -5.56
C GLY A 114 9.65 -4.32 -5.88
N ALA A 115 10.04 -5.47 -5.31
CA ALA A 115 9.30 -6.72 -5.44
C ALA A 115 7.97 -6.64 -4.67
N ASP A 116 7.99 -6.12 -3.44
CA ASP A 116 6.79 -5.90 -2.65
C ASP A 116 5.76 -5.01 -3.36
N ARG A 117 6.20 -3.90 -3.97
CA ARG A 117 5.30 -3.05 -4.77
C ARG A 117 4.64 -3.80 -5.91
N ARG A 118 5.37 -4.71 -6.57
CA ARG A 118 4.85 -5.51 -7.67
C ARG A 118 3.85 -6.55 -7.20
N ASN A 119 4.10 -7.13 -6.04
CA ASN A 119 3.19 -8.07 -5.40
C ASN A 119 1.82 -7.44 -5.10
N LEU A 120 1.80 -6.23 -4.53
CA LEU A 120 0.53 -5.55 -4.23
C LEU A 120 -0.28 -5.18 -5.47
N VAL A 121 0.36 -5.00 -6.61
CA VAL A 121 -0.33 -4.69 -7.89
C VAL A 121 -0.77 -5.96 -8.59
N GLY A 122 0.11 -6.97 -8.67
CA GLY A 122 -0.20 -8.28 -9.24
C GLY A 122 -0.76 -9.23 -8.19
N ARG A 123 -0.95 -10.48 -8.57
CA ARG A 123 -1.27 -11.57 -7.65
C ARG A 123 -0.02 -12.13 -6.99
N TYR A 124 1.11 -11.99 -7.65
CA TYR A 124 2.42 -12.32 -7.12
C TYR A 124 3.50 -11.47 -7.79
N SER A 125 4.67 -11.48 -7.22
CA SER A 125 5.87 -10.94 -7.83
C SER A 125 7.03 -11.91 -7.63
N ALA A 126 8.09 -11.72 -8.39
CA ALA A 126 9.31 -12.50 -8.20
C ALA A 126 10.52 -11.59 -7.96
N LEU A 127 11.44 -12.11 -7.17
CA LEU A 127 12.76 -11.54 -6.98
C LEU A 127 13.79 -12.51 -7.52
N LEU A 128 14.39 -12.21 -8.67
CA LEU A 128 15.41 -13.04 -9.27
C LEU A 128 16.78 -12.70 -8.72
N ILE A 129 17.57 -13.74 -8.41
CA ILE A 129 18.89 -13.63 -7.83
C ILE A 129 19.93 -13.91 -8.93
N GLN A 130 20.67 -12.87 -9.33
CA GLN A 130 21.79 -13.03 -10.25
C GLN A 130 23.09 -13.21 -9.48
N VAL A 131 23.72 -14.36 -9.65
CA VAL A 131 24.99 -14.72 -9.02
C VAL A 131 26.10 -15.02 -10.04
N LYS A 132 27.35 -14.96 -9.61
CA LYS A 132 28.54 -15.29 -10.41
C LYS A 132 28.91 -16.76 -10.20
N ASP A 133 28.25 -17.67 -10.89
CA ASP A 133 28.51 -19.10 -10.81
C ASP A 133 28.93 -19.72 -12.17
N SER A 134 29.00 -18.89 -13.21
CA SER A 134 29.35 -19.28 -14.59
C SER A 134 28.39 -20.29 -15.25
N LYS A 135 27.24 -20.59 -14.60
CA LYS A 135 26.21 -21.47 -15.14
C LYS A 135 25.08 -20.69 -15.82
N PRO A 136 24.45 -21.29 -16.84
CA PRO A 136 23.26 -20.70 -17.45
C PRO A 136 22.11 -20.66 -16.45
N TRP A 137 21.18 -19.71 -16.63
CA TRP A 137 20.07 -19.47 -15.71
C TRP A 137 19.13 -20.66 -15.49
N ARG A 138 19.05 -21.56 -16.48
CA ARG A 138 18.22 -22.77 -16.42
C ARG A 138 18.78 -23.88 -15.54
N GLU A 139 20.06 -23.78 -15.14
CA GLU A 139 20.70 -24.79 -14.31
C GLU A 139 20.72 -24.36 -12.84
N PRO A 140 20.74 -25.35 -11.90
CA PRO A 140 20.93 -25.07 -10.49
C PRO A 140 22.16 -24.24 -10.25
N VAL A 141 22.14 -23.42 -9.22
CA VAL A 141 23.27 -22.57 -8.83
C VAL A 141 24.45 -23.43 -8.38
N ASP A 142 25.66 -23.11 -8.83
CA ASP A 142 26.88 -23.75 -8.30
C ASP A 142 27.24 -23.15 -6.92
N THR A 143 26.69 -23.76 -5.88
CA THR A 143 26.88 -23.31 -4.50
C THR A 143 28.36 -23.35 -4.06
N ALA A 144 29.19 -24.26 -4.64
CA ALA A 144 30.60 -24.33 -4.33
C ALA A 144 31.40 -23.13 -4.89
N VAL A 145 31.03 -22.63 -6.06
CA VAL A 145 31.60 -21.41 -6.64
C VAL A 145 31.10 -20.18 -5.90
N VAL A 146 29.79 -20.09 -5.66
CA VAL A 146 29.18 -18.98 -4.92
C VAL A 146 29.73 -18.89 -3.52
N GLY A 147 29.86 -20.01 -2.77
CA GLY A 147 30.38 -20.02 -1.41
C GLY A 147 31.86 -19.55 -1.30
N ARG A 148 32.67 -19.82 -2.31
CA ARG A 148 34.04 -19.27 -2.37
C ARG A 148 34.09 -17.77 -2.57
N LEU A 149 33.14 -17.22 -3.34
CA LEU A 149 33.01 -15.77 -3.59
C LEU A 149 32.24 -15.06 -2.50
N ALA A 150 31.39 -15.78 -1.79
CA ALA A 150 30.48 -15.27 -0.74
C ALA A 150 29.68 -14.04 -1.23
N GLU A 151 29.62 -12.95 -0.48
CA GLU A 151 28.86 -11.73 -0.82
C GLU A 151 29.24 -11.11 -2.19
N LYS A 152 30.46 -11.37 -2.66
CA LYS A 152 30.92 -10.89 -3.98
C LYS A 152 30.31 -11.69 -5.14
N ALA A 153 29.70 -12.85 -4.85
CA ALA A 153 28.98 -13.65 -5.81
C ALA A 153 27.69 -12.98 -6.24
N LEU A 154 27.01 -12.29 -5.32
CA LEU A 154 25.76 -11.59 -5.63
C LEU A 154 26.03 -10.40 -6.55
N VAL A 155 25.48 -10.46 -7.77
CA VAL A 155 25.57 -9.39 -8.76
C VAL A 155 24.47 -8.37 -8.53
N LYS A 156 23.22 -8.82 -8.56
CA LYS A 156 22.04 -7.98 -8.32
C LYS A 156 20.81 -8.84 -8.04
N LEU A 157 19.79 -8.20 -7.46
CA LEU A 157 18.44 -8.69 -7.40
C LEU A 157 17.60 -8.02 -8.49
N ILE A 158 16.73 -8.77 -9.16
CA ILE A 158 15.88 -8.27 -10.25
C ILE A 158 14.43 -8.51 -9.85
N PRO A 159 13.68 -7.47 -9.44
CA PRO A 159 12.26 -7.62 -9.17
C PRO A 159 11.47 -7.72 -10.48
N ALA A 160 10.64 -8.73 -10.61
CA ALA A 160 9.81 -9.00 -11.77
C ALA A 160 8.32 -8.88 -11.43
N TRP A 161 7.54 -8.42 -12.42
CA TRP A 161 6.09 -8.43 -12.37
C TRP A 161 5.55 -9.84 -12.65
N GLU A 162 4.34 -10.13 -12.20
CA GLU A 162 3.59 -11.34 -12.58
C GLU A 162 3.65 -11.62 -14.08
N ALA A 163 3.39 -10.63 -14.93
CA ALA A 163 3.43 -10.77 -16.39
C ALA A 163 4.83 -11.06 -16.97
N GLN A 164 5.89 -10.95 -16.18
CA GLN A 164 7.26 -11.19 -16.62
C GLN A 164 7.77 -12.58 -16.25
N ILE A 165 7.14 -13.25 -15.29
CA ILE A 165 7.57 -14.55 -14.81
C ILE A 165 6.40 -15.51 -14.72
N GLU A 166 6.59 -16.70 -15.23
CA GLU A 166 5.57 -17.73 -15.29
C GLU A 166 6.19 -19.09 -14.95
N PRO A 167 5.58 -19.90 -14.07
CA PRO A 167 5.99 -21.29 -13.87
C PRO A 167 5.67 -22.11 -15.12
N ILE A 168 6.64 -22.88 -15.62
CA ILE A 168 6.47 -23.67 -16.86
C ILE A 168 6.60 -25.18 -16.64
N GLU A 169 7.29 -25.61 -15.59
CA GLU A 169 7.47 -27.03 -15.27
C GLU A 169 7.30 -27.24 -13.78
N TRP A 170 6.66 -28.35 -13.42
CA TRP A 170 6.43 -28.77 -12.03
C TRP A 170 6.95 -30.17 -11.81
N ASP A 171 7.34 -30.48 -10.58
CA ASP A 171 7.62 -31.84 -10.16
C ASP A 171 6.34 -32.66 -10.16
N SER A 172 6.30 -33.68 -10.99
CA SER A 172 5.16 -34.59 -11.15
C SER A 172 5.44 -35.99 -10.64
N ASP A 173 6.57 -36.22 -10.00
CA ASP A 173 6.90 -37.48 -9.37
C ASP A 173 6.15 -37.62 -8.02
N PRO A 174 5.16 -38.53 -7.90
CA PRO A 174 4.38 -38.68 -6.68
C PRO A 174 5.19 -39.18 -5.49
N ASP A 175 6.38 -39.74 -5.72
CA ASP A 175 7.28 -40.24 -4.67
C ASP A 175 8.31 -39.17 -4.25
N SER A 176 8.30 -38.00 -4.88
CA SER A 176 9.18 -36.87 -4.56
C SER A 176 8.67 -36.08 -3.36
N GLU A 177 9.55 -35.66 -2.48
CA GLU A 177 9.25 -34.71 -1.38
C GLU A 177 8.83 -33.33 -1.90
N THR A 178 9.20 -33.01 -3.15
CA THR A 178 8.89 -31.75 -3.83
C THR A 178 7.76 -31.88 -4.85
N PHE A 179 6.92 -32.90 -4.72
CA PHE A 179 5.76 -33.11 -5.60
C PHE A 179 4.87 -31.87 -5.66
N GLY A 180 4.64 -31.35 -6.86
CA GLY A 180 3.86 -30.15 -7.10
C GLY A 180 4.66 -28.83 -7.04
N ASP A 181 5.92 -28.87 -6.62
CA ASP A 181 6.78 -27.70 -6.65
C ASP A 181 7.19 -27.33 -8.09
N VAL A 182 7.41 -26.05 -8.30
CA VAL A 182 7.87 -25.54 -9.62
C VAL A 182 9.34 -25.89 -9.81
N THR A 183 9.66 -26.58 -10.90
CA THR A 183 11.03 -26.97 -11.27
C THR A 183 11.66 -26.02 -12.29
N MET A 184 10.85 -25.22 -13.01
CA MET A 184 11.36 -24.23 -13.98
C MET A 184 10.40 -23.07 -14.14
N TYR A 185 10.97 -21.87 -14.18
CA TYR A 185 10.27 -20.61 -14.52
C TYR A 185 10.69 -20.10 -15.90
N SER A 186 9.77 -19.44 -16.60
CA SER A 186 10.07 -18.62 -17.77
C SER A 186 10.10 -17.15 -17.36
N PHE A 187 11.20 -16.47 -17.59
CA PHE A 187 11.33 -15.03 -17.35
C PHE A 187 11.47 -14.28 -18.66
N THR A 188 10.60 -13.30 -18.87
CA THR A 188 10.58 -12.45 -20.07
C THR A 188 11.12 -11.07 -19.73
N GLU A 189 12.26 -10.69 -20.32
CA GLU A 189 12.86 -9.35 -20.16
C GLU A 189 12.13 -8.31 -21.01
N ILE A 190 10.83 -8.10 -20.77
CA ILE A 190 10.04 -7.06 -21.45
C ILE A 190 9.71 -5.99 -20.42
N SER A 191 9.74 -4.72 -20.85
CA SER A 191 9.19 -3.63 -20.03
C SER A 191 7.67 -3.78 -19.96
N VAL A 192 7.12 -3.79 -18.75
CA VAL A 192 5.66 -3.74 -18.53
C VAL A 192 5.22 -2.28 -18.73
N GLY A 193 4.20 -2.08 -19.56
CA GLY A 193 3.68 -0.76 -19.92
C GLY A 193 4.02 -0.29 -21.34
N ASN A 194 3.49 0.87 -21.73
CA ASN A 194 3.60 1.44 -23.08
C ASN A 194 5.00 2.02 -23.40
N ASN A 195 6.07 1.33 -23.12
CA ASN A 195 7.41 1.80 -23.48
C ASN A 195 7.73 1.44 -24.93
N LYS A 196 7.58 2.40 -25.84
CA LYS A 196 7.83 2.21 -27.29
C LYS A 196 9.29 1.91 -27.64
N ASP A 197 10.21 2.16 -26.71
CA ASP A 197 11.65 1.94 -26.86
C ASP A 197 12.09 0.57 -26.32
N ALA A 198 11.18 -0.30 -25.97
CA ALA A 198 11.48 -1.62 -25.47
C ALA A 198 12.23 -2.44 -26.53
N ARG A 199 13.44 -2.87 -26.20
CA ARG A 199 14.17 -3.87 -26.98
C ARG A 199 13.31 -5.14 -27.05
N PRO A 200 13.39 -5.96 -28.16
CA PRO A 200 12.69 -7.22 -28.20
C PRO A 200 13.07 -8.04 -26.96
N GLY A 201 12.06 -8.42 -26.21
CA GLY A 201 12.24 -9.12 -24.95
C GLY A 201 12.91 -10.48 -25.18
N ARG A 202 13.88 -10.78 -24.34
CA ARG A 202 14.50 -12.09 -24.30
C ARG A 202 13.74 -12.96 -23.31
N ILE A 203 13.40 -14.19 -23.72
CA ILE A 203 12.81 -15.20 -22.84
C ILE A 203 13.94 -16.07 -22.30
N ILE A 204 14.00 -16.23 -21.01
CA ILE A 204 15.03 -16.99 -20.31
C ILE A 204 14.35 -17.99 -19.37
N ASN A 205 14.73 -19.27 -19.47
CA ASN A 205 14.33 -20.24 -18.47
C ASN A 205 15.21 -20.08 -17.24
N VAL A 206 14.59 -20.07 -16.07
CA VAL A 206 15.23 -19.80 -14.78
C VAL A 206 14.94 -20.91 -13.80
N HIS A 207 16.01 -21.45 -13.21
CA HIS A 207 15.91 -22.48 -12.17
C HIS A 207 15.36 -21.87 -10.87
N PRO A 208 14.54 -22.60 -10.09
CA PRO A 208 13.96 -22.12 -8.82
C PRO A 208 14.96 -21.60 -7.80
N ASP A 209 16.20 -22.09 -7.78
CA ASP A 209 17.27 -21.57 -6.90
C ASP A 209 17.44 -20.05 -7.05
N ARG A 210 17.17 -19.53 -8.25
CA ARG A 210 17.38 -18.12 -8.60
C ARG A 210 16.12 -17.27 -8.48
N VAL A 211 15.01 -17.86 -8.00
CA VAL A 211 13.71 -17.19 -7.94
C VAL A 211 13.16 -17.26 -6.51
N ILE A 212 12.72 -16.14 -6.00
CA ILE A 212 11.91 -16.05 -4.79
C ILE A 212 10.59 -15.43 -5.19
N ILE A 213 9.49 -16.11 -4.90
CA ILE A 213 8.14 -15.61 -5.17
C ILE A 213 7.59 -14.95 -3.91
N LEU A 214 6.94 -13.82 -4.08
CA LEU A 214 6.13 -13.16 -3.07
C LEU A 214 4.68 -13.14 -3.55
N ALA A 215 3.78 -13.81 -2.83
CA ALA A 215 2.36 -13.87 -3.11
C ALA A 215 1.58 -13.74 -1.80
N GLU A 216 0.90 -12.62 -1.62
CA GLU A 216 0.07 -12.37 -0.45
C GLU A 216 -1.39 -12.77 -0.73
N GLY A 217 -2.11 -13.20 0.33
CA GLY A 217 -3.54 -13.48 0.25
C GLY A 217 -3.91 -14.71 -0.59
N SER A 218 -3.00 -15.67 -0.72
CA SER A 218 -3.30 -16.95 -1.36
C SER A 218 -4.28 -17.76 -0.52
N ASP A 219 -5.41 -18.15 -1.11
CA ASP A 219 -6.44 -18.94 -0.44
C ASP A 219 -6.10 -20.45 -0.44
N ASP A 220 -5.24 -20.90 -1.35
CA ASP A 220 -4.88 -22.30 -1.54
C ASP A 220 -3.42 -22.63 -1.19
N GLY A 221 -2.67 -21.66 -0.70
CA GLY A 221 -1.25 -21.81 -0.37
C GLY A 221 -0.33 -21.91 -1.59
N SER A 222 -0.86 -21.75 -2.80
CA SER A 222 -0.04 -21.74 -4.01
C SER A 222 0.80 -20.49 -4.10
N MET A 223 2.08 -20.64 -4.43
CA MET A 223 3.03 -19.53 -4.57
C MET A 223 2.67 -18.55 -5.70
N THR A 224 1.75 -18.89 -6.59
CA THR A 224 1.37 -18.07 -7.75
C THR A 224 -0.09 -17.67 -7.78
N SER A 225 -0.86 -18.01 -6.74
CA SER A 225 -2.28 -17.68 -6.62
C SER A 225 -2.59 -16.66 -5.51
N GLY A 226 -1.68 -15.75 -5.28
CA GLY A 226 -1.92 -14.61 -4.39
C GLY A 226 -3.02 -13.69 -4.89
N ARG A 227 -3.30 -12.64 -4.13
CA ARG A 227 -4.39 -11.71 -4.40
C ARG A 227 -3.88 -10.29 -4.54
N SER A 228 -4.23 -9.64 -5.66
CA SER A 228 -3.90 -8.22 -5.83
C SER A 228 -4.62 -7.36 -4.79
N MET A 229 -3.92 -6.40 -4.21
CA MET A 229 -4.54 -5.39 -3.33
C MET A 229 -5.68 -4.62 -4.02
N LEU A 230 -5.67 -4.57 -5.36
CA LEU A 230 -6.64 -3.83 -6.16
C LEU A 230 -7.87 -4.68 -6.53
N GLU A 231 -7.86 -6.00 -6.30
CA GLU A 231 -8.84 -6.94 -6.82
C GLU A 231 -10.22 -6.75 -6.20
N ASP A 232 -10.31 -6.78 -4.88
CA ASP A 232 -11.59 -6.74 -4.15
C ASP A 232 -12.39 -5.46 -4.38
N GLY A 233 -11.70 -4.33 -4.47
CA GLY A 233 -12.29 -3.02 -4.65
C GLY A 233 -12.34 -2.54 -6.09
N PHE A 234 -11.94 -3.34 -7.07
CA PHE A 234 -11.72 -2.86 -8.45
C PHE A 234 -12.94 -2.16 -9.05
N ASN A 235 -14.14 -2.69 -8.83
CA ASN A 235 -15.36 -2.06 -9.31
C ASN A 235 -15.60 -0.67 -8.67
N LYS A 236 -15.18 -0.47 -7.43
CA LYS A 236 -15.27 0.83 -6.75
C LYS A 236 -14.28 1.85 -7.27
N LEU A 237 -13.11 1.41 -7.71
CA LEU A 237 -12.19 2.28 -8.47
C LEU A 237 -12.84 2.78 -9.75
N LEU A 238 -13.52 1.90 -10.48
CA LEU A 238 -14.24 2.28 -11.69
C LEU A 238 -15.39 3.25 -11.40
N ASP A 239 -16.12 3.05 -10.29
CA ASP A 239 -17.20 3.96 -9.89
C ASP A 239 -16.64 5.35 -9.52
N ILE A 240 -15.55 5.42 -8.77
CA ILE A 240 -14.86 6.67 -8.46
C ILE A 240 -14.44 7.41 -9.74
N GLU A 241 -13.89 6.68 -10.72
CA GLU A 241 -13.45 7.24 -12.00
C GLU A 241 -14.61 7.73 -12.84
N LYS A 242 -15.71 6.94 -12.92
CA LYS A 242 -16.94 7.32 -13.64
C LYS A 242 -17.58 8.57 -13.05
N VAL A 243 -17.67 8.66 -11.71
CA VAL A 243 -18.24 9.83 -11.03
C VAL A 243 -17.38 11.07 -11.27
N SER A 244 -16.07 10.96 -11.08
CA SER A 244 -15.15 12.09 -11.29
C SER A 244 -15.08 12.52 -12.76
N GLY A 245 -15.00 11.57 -13.69
CA GLY A 245 -14.99 11.83 -15.13
C GLY A 245 -16.31 12.40 -15.62
N GLY A 246 -17.42 11.79 -15.20
CA GLY A 246 -18.78 12.25 -15.55
C GLY A 246 -19.08 13.66 -15.03
N ALA A 247 -18.67 13.97 -13.81
CA ALA A 247 -18.80 15.31 -13.24
C ALA A 247 -17.98 16.34 -14.04
N SER A 248 -16.73 16.01 -14.39
CA SER A 248 -15.86 16.86 -15.18
C SER A 248 -16.43 17.10 -16.60
N GLU A 249 -16.92 16.04 -17.24
CA GLU A 249 -17.55 16.14 -18.55
C GLU A 249 -18.86 16.95 -18.49
N GLY A 250 -19.67 16.73 -17.46
CA GLY A 250 -20.89 17.51 -17.21
C GLY A 250 -20.59 18.98 -17.01
N PHE A 251 -19.52 19.31 -16.26
CA PHE A 251 -19.07 20.69 -16.11
C PHE A 251 -18.65 21.31 -17.45
N LEU A 252 -17.85 20.61 -18.25
CA LEU A 252 -17.42 21.09 -19.57
C LEU A 252 -18.60 21.29 -20.52
N LYS A 253 -19.55 20.36 -20.53
CA LYS A 253 -20.78 20.47 -21.34
C LYS A 253 -21.68 21.63 -20.89
N ASN A 254 -21.79 21.90 -19.60
CA ASN A 254 -22.55 23.03 -19.07
C ASN A 254 -21.83 24.37 -19.27
N ALA A 255 -20.49 24.36 -19.25
CA ALA A 255 -19.69 25.55 -19.54
C ALA A 255 -19.72 25.91 -21.05
N SER A 256 -19.82 24.92 -21.93
CA SER A 256 -20.06 25.13 -23.35
C SER A 256 -21.56 25.32 -23.59
N ARG A 257 -21.96 26.52 -23.98
CA ARG A 257 -23.35 26.84 -24.24
C ARG A 257 -23.91 25.91 -25.34
N GLN A 258 -24.80 24.99 -24.99
CA GLN A 258 -25.51 24.14 -25.94
C GLN A 258 -26.68 24.94 -26.46
N LEU A 259 -26.54 25.49 -27.66
CA LEU A 259 -27.59 26.25 -28.32
C LEU A 259 -28.44 25.28 -29.17
N ASN A 260 -29.74 25.22 -28.88
CA ASN A 260 -30.71 24.50 -29.71
C ASN A 260 -31.46 25.52 -30.58
N TYR A 261 -31.31 25.38 -31.89
CA TYR A 261 -32.02 26.21 -32.87
C TYR A 261 -33.25 25.46 -33.36
N ASN A 262 -34.41 25.94 -33.03
CA ASN A 262 -35.66 25.36 -33.48
C ASN A 262 -36.24 26.20 -34.64
N PHE A 263 -36.32 25.60 -35.80
CA PHE A 263 -36.91 26.24 -37.00
C PHE A 263 -38.39 25.93 -37.08
N SER A 264 -39.22 26.92 -37.40
CA SER A 264 -40.65 26.69 -37.61
C SER A 264 -40.89 25.94 -38.93
N GLU A 265 -42.03 25.23 -39.05
CA GLU A 265 -42.43 24.54 -40.29
C GLU A 265 -42.52 25.49 -41.50
N LYS A 266 -42.67 26.80 -41.28
CA LYS A 266 -42.77 27.83 -42.33
C LYS A 266 -41.40 28.41 -42.73
N THR A 267 -40.32 27.89 -42.21
CA THR A 267 -38.97 28.42 -42.48
C THR A 267 -38.60 28.11 -43.93
N ASN A 268 -38.27 29.15 -44.68
CA ASN A 268 -37.78 29.00 -46.06
C ASN A 268 -36.27 28.79 -46.06
N PHE A 269 -35.85 27.54 -46.17
CA PHE A 269 -34.43 27.16 -46.13
C PHE A 269 -33.62 27.72 -47.32
N ALA A 270 -34.26 27.91 -48.51
CA ALA A 270 -33.60 28.57 -49.63
C ALA A 270 -33.29 30.05 -49.38
N ALA A 271 -34.19 30.75 -48.73
CA ALA A 271 -33.96 32.14 -48.34
C ALA A 271 -32.92 32.24 -47.22
N LEU A 272 -32.90 31.32 -46.27
CA LEU A 272 -31.89 31.23 -45.21
C LEU A 272 -30.50 30.93 -45.77
N ALA A 273 -30.38 29.97 -46.72
CA ALA A 273 -29.12 29.63 -47.39
C ALA A 273 -28.59 30.86 -48.16
N LYS A 274 -29.42 31.57 -48.86
CA LYS A 274 -29.06 32.80 -49.59
C LYS A 274 -28.59 33.92 -48.63
N ALA A 275 -29.25 34.09 -47.46
CA ALA A 275 -28.87 35.08 -46.45
C ALA A 275 -27.52 34.72 -45.78
N LEU A 276 -27.18 33.46 -45.69
CA LEU A 276 -25.91 32.96 -45.18
C LEU A 276 -24.82 32.89 -46.32
N GLY A 277 -25.16 33.29 -47.53
CA GLY A 277 -24.20 33.25 -48.64
C GLY A 277 -23.86 31.86 -49.13
N THR A 278 -24.74 30.86 -48.93
CA THR A 278 -24.52 29.44 -49.27
C THR A 278 -25.66 28.89 -50.10
N THR A 279 -25.55 27.63 -50.53
CA THR A 279 -26.61 26.86 -51.19
C THR A 279 -27.37 26.01 -50.21
N GLU A 280 -28.61 25.57 -50.54
CA GLU A 280 -29.41 24.66 -49.69
C GLU A 280 -28.64 23.38 -49.33
N GLY A 281 -27.86 22.83 -50.23
CA GLY A 281 -27.05 21.62 -50.01
C GLY A 281 -25.92 21.79 -48.99
N ASN A 282 -25.42 23.03 -48.83
CA ASN A 282 -24.32 23.36 -47.91
C ASN A 282 -24.79 24.14 -46.67
N LEU A 283 -26.14 24.21 -46.47
CA LEU A 283 -26.73 24.96 -45.38
C LEU A 283 -26.30 24.38 -44.00
N ALA A 284 -26.21 23.07 -43.87
CA ALA A 284 -25.77 22.39 -42.66
C ALA A 284 -24.35 22.80 -42.26
N ASP A 285 -23.41 22.83 -43.19
CA ASP A 285 -22.01 23.21 -42.97
C ASP A 285 -21.91 24.70 -42.62
N ALA A 286 -22.74 25.56 -43.20
CA ALA A 286 -22.76 26.96 -42.91
C ALA A 286 -23.30 27.25 -41.48
N LEU A 287 -24.33 26.50 -41.07
CA LEU A 287 -24.85 26.55 -39.70
C LEU A 287 -23.85 26.00 -38.67
N ASP A 288 -23.18 24.89 -38.98
CA ASP A 288 -22.14 24.34 -38.12
C ASP A 288 -20.97 25.31 -37.95
N THR A 289 -20.59 26.00 -39.04
CA THR A 289 -19.55 27.03 -38.99
C THR A 289 -19.99 28.23 -38.12
N GLN A 290 -21.26 28.59 -38.16
CA GLN A 290 -21.79 29.66 -37.32
C GLN A 290 -21.83 29.28 -35.84
N VAL A 291 -22.23 28.03 -35.55
CA VAL A 291 -22.23 27.46 -34.19
C VAL A 291 -20.77 27.39 -33.64
N ARG A 292 -19.83 26.97 -34.45
CA ARG A 292 -18.41 26.97 -34.06
C ARG A 292 -17.91 28.39 -33.75
N ARG A 293 -18.22 29.38 -34.55
CA ARG A 293 -17.88 30.76 -34.28
C ARG A 293 -18.50 31.29 -32.99
N LEU A 294 -19.72 30.87 -32.66
CA LEU A 294 -20.37 31.22 -31.41
C LEU A 294 -19.72 30.55 -30.20
N ASN A 295 -19.23 29.32 -30.38
CA ASN A 295 -18.54 28.59 -29.31
C ASN A 295 -17.10 29.04 -29.10
N ASP A 296 -16.44 29.57 -30.14
CA ASP A 296 -15.04 30.08 -30.07
C ASP A 296 -14.92 31.46 -29.44
N SER A 297 -16.03 32.19 -29.26
CA SER A 297 -16.06 33.55 -28.72
C SER A 297 -16.78 33.61 -27.37
N THR A 298 -16.17 34.34 -26.43
CA THR A 298 -16.73 34.52 -25.07
C THR A 298 -18.01 35.38 -25.07
N ASP A 299 -18.16 36.32 -26.04
CA ASP A 299 -19.26 37.23 -26.18
C ASP A 299 -19.83 37.19 -27.59
N SER A 300 -20.72 36.23 -27.86
CA SER A 300 -21.39 36.12 -29.16
C SER A 300 -22.88 36.23 -29.01
N ALA A 301 -23.47 37.05 -29.86
CA ALA A 301 -24.93 37.20 -30.00
C ALA A 301 -25.37 36.55 -31.31
N SER A 302 -26.43 35.75 -31.26
CA SER A 302 -27.12 35.21 -32.42
C SER A 302 -28.45 35.95 -32.64
N PHE A 303 -28.64 36.46 -33.87
CA PHE A 303 -29.92 37.09 -34.25
C PHE A 303 -30.70 36.13 -35.12
N MET A 304 -31.94 35.86 -34.77
CA MET A 304 -32.84 34.99 -35.53
C MET A 304 -34.13 35.67 -35.90
N GLN A 305 -34.59 35.38 -37.10
CA GLN A 305 -35.92 35.75 -37.57
C GLN A 305 -36.76 34.48 -37.76
N ALA A 306 -37.85 34.33 -37.08
CA ALA A 306 -38.75 33.17 -37.15
C ALA A 306 -38.18 31.85 -36.57
N GLY A 307 -37.57 31.88 -35.41
CA GLY A 307 -37.12 30.72 -34.65
C GLY A 307 -36.96 31.04 -33.17
N THR A 308 -36.80 30.04 -32.33
CA THR A 308 -36.42 30.18 -30.92
C THR A 308 -35.08 29.51 -30.67
N ALA A 309 -34.21 30.20 -29.92
CA ALA A 309 -32.99 29.63 -29.42
C ALA A 309 -33.12 29.41 -27.91
N GLU A 310 -32.89 28.20 -27.49
CA GLU A 310 -32.88 27.84 -26.09
C GLU A 310 -31.50 27.33 -25.67
N VAL A 311 -31.06 27.74 -24.50
CA VAL A 311 -29.86 27.19 -23.90
C VAL A 311 -30.29 25.96 -23.09
N LEU A 312 -29.90 24.77 -23.53
CA LEU A 312 -30.13 23.55 -22.78
C LEU A 312 -29.13 23.52 -21.63
N SER A 313 -29.61 23.75 -20.43
CA SER A 313 -28.84 23.59 -19.23
C SER A 313 -29.34 22.35 -18.46
N VAL A 314 -28.43 21.46 -18.13
CA VAL A 314 -28.67 20.34 -17.21
C VAL A 314 -28.18 20.77 -15.84
N ALA A 315 -29.04 20.70 -14.82
CA ALA A 315 -28.61 20.92 -13.46
C ALA A 315 -27.52 19.90 -13.11
N ALA A 316 -26.33 20.37 -12.79
CA ALA A 316 -25.24 19.47 -12.37
C ALA A 316 -25.62 18.83 -11.03
N ALA A 317 -25.73 17.52 -10.99
CA ALA A 317 -25.86 16.81 -9.73
C ALA A 317 -24.54 16.94 -8.95
N ASP A 318 -24.64 17.09 -7.62
CA ASP A 318 -23.46 17.08 -6.77
C ASP A 318 -22.81 15.67 -6.79
N PRO A 319 -21.57 15.52 -7.29
CA PRO A 319 -20.90 14.24 -7.36
C PRO A 319 -20.31 13.78 -6.02
N GLU A 320 -20.13 14.70 -5.05
CA GLU A 320 -19.39 14.43 -3.81
C GLU A 320 -19.98 13.28 -2.99
N PRO A 321 -21.30 13.20 -2.71
CA PRO A 321 -21.85 12.12 -1.90
C PRO A 321 -21.61 10.73 -2.51
N THR A 322 -21.81 10.60 -3.82
CA THR A 322 -21.62 9.33 -4.54
C THR A 322 -20.14 8.95 -4.61
N TRP A 323 -19.29 9.90 -4.93
CA TRP A 323 -17.84 9.72 -4.95
C TRP A 323 -17.31 9.30 -3.56
N ARG A 324 -17.79 9.96 -2.51
CA ARG A 324 -17.39 9.68 -1.13
C ARG A 324 -17.82 8.28 -0.67
N THR A 325 -19.03 7.85 -1.06
CA THR A 325 -19.50 6.48 -0.78
C THR A 325 -18.62 5.45 -1.45
N ALA A 326 -18.34 5.59 -2.75
CA ALA A 326 -17.47 4.68 -3.48
C ALA A 326 -16.05 4.64 -2.91
N LEU A 327 -15.50 5.80 -2.51
CA LEU A 327 -14.20 5.89 -1.87
C LEU A 327 -14.19 5.24 -0.48
N SER A 328 -15.27 5.35 0.29
CA SER A 328 -15.39 4.68 1.59
C SER A 328 -15.39 3.16 1.45
N GLU A 329 -16.12 2.64 0.45
CA GLU A 329 -16.12 1.20 0.14
C GLU A 329 -14.74 0.73 -0.36
N TRP A 330 -14.05 1.53 -1.16
CA TRP A 330 -12.66 1.26 -1.54
C TRP A 330 -11.73 1.20 -0.34
N CYS A 331 -11.79 2.17 0.57
CA CYS A 331 -10.97 2.21 1.78
C CYS A 331 -11.23 1.02 2.71
N ALA A 332 -12.42 0.41 2.65
CA ALA A 332 -12.73 -0.80 3.40
C ALA A 332 -12.02 -2.04 2.82
N THR A 333 -11.75 -2.08 1.51
CA THR A 333 -11.04 -3.20 0.86
C THR A 333 -9.52 -3.09 0.99
N VAL A 334 -9.00 -1.86 0.95
CA VAL A 334 -7.55 -1.61 1.07
C VAL A 334 -7.23 -1.05 2.45
N PRO A 335 -7.23 -1.68 3.52
CA PRO A 335 -7.30 -1.23 4.92
C PRO A 335 -6.48 0.05 5.23
N ILE A 336 -6.71 1.10 4.44
CA ILE A 336 -6.12 2.43 4.57
C ILE A 336 -7.23 3.41 4.95
N PRO A 337 -7.16 4.11 6.08
CA PRO A 337 -8.15 5.11 6.43
C PRO A 337 -8.28 6.17 5.34
N MET A 338 -9.52 6.59 5.02
CA MET A 338 -9.79 7.56 3.96
C MET A 338 -8.95 8.84 4.10
N LYS A 339 -8.76 9.32 5.33
CA LYS A 339 -7.94 10.51 5.62
C LYS A 339 -6.48 10.32 5.25
N GLU A 340 -5.94 9.15 5.55
CA GLU A 340 -4.56 8.79 5.19
C GLU A 340 -4.41 8.64 3.68
N LEU A 341 -5.46 8.17 2.98
CA LEU A 341 -5.41 7.98 1.54
C LEU A 341 -5.49 9.30 0.76
N VAL A 342 -6.46 10.17 1.09
CA VAL A 342 -6.74 11.40 0.32
C VAL A 342 -6.35 12.69 1.04
N GLY A 343 -5.85 12.62 2.28
CA GLY A 343 -5.37 13.79 3.01
C GLY A 343 -6.48 14.71 3.55
N MET A 344 -7.67 14.20 3.84
CA MET A 344 -8.75 15.01 4.40
C MET A 344 -8.47 15.38 5.85
N GLN A 345 -8.49 16.67 6.18
CA GLN A 345 -8.37 17.15 7.55
C GLN A 345 -9.72 17.12 8.25
N THR A 346 -9.83 16.35 9.32
CA THR A 346 -10.93 16.41 10.28
C THR A 346 -10.32 16.43 11.68
N GLY A 347 -11.08 16.87 12.69
CA GLY A 347 -10.62 17.19 14.03
C GLY A 347 -9.54 16.27 14.62
N GLU A 348 -8.65 16.84 15.38
CA GLU A 348 -7.38 16.27 15.90
C GLU A 348 -7.53 14.87 16.53
N ARG A 349 -8.58 14.65 17.32
CA ARG A 349 -8.82 13.37 18.01
C ARG A 349 -9.10 12.22 17.06
N ALA A 350 -9.93 12.43 16.06
CA ALA A 350 -10.25 11.42 15.05
C ALA A 350 -9.02 11.12 14.14
N SER A 351 -8.15 12.10 13.94
CA SER A 351 -6.89 11.92 13.21
C SER A 351 -5.90 11.02 13.95
N THR A 352 -5.84 11.11 15.28
CA THR A 352 -4.95 10.28 16.10
C THR A 352 -5.38 8.82 16.12
N GLU A 353 -6.68 8.54 16.19
CA GLU A 353 -7.23 7.17 16.16
C GLU A 353 -7.02 6.51 14.78
N ASP A 354 -7.25 7.24 13.70
CA ASP A 354 -7.01 6.77 12.34
C ASP A 354 -5.51 6.47 12.11
N GLY A 355 -4.62 7.34 12.59
CA GLY A 355 -3.17 7.13 12.53
C GLY A 355 -2.72 5.89 13.30
N LYS A 356 -3.27 5.65 14.51
CA LYS A 356 -2.99 4.43 15.28
C LYS A 356 -3.53 3.17 14.59
N SER A 357 -4.74 3.21 14.04
CA SER A 357 -5.30 2.10 13.26
C SER A 357 -4.44 1.79 12.04
N TRP A 358 -4.01 2.82 11.33
CA TRP A 358 -3.12 2.69 10.19
C TRP A 358 -1.74 2.11 10.56
N ALA A 359 -1.15 2.59 11.66
CA ALA A 359 0.09 2.03 12.18
C ALA A 359 -0.03 0.55 12.54
N LYS A 360 -1.17 0.14 13.15
CA LYS A 360 -1.46 -1.27 13.46
C LYS A 360 -1.54 -2.13 12.20
N THR A 361 -2.22 -1.66 11.16
CA THR A 361 -2.30 -2.38 9.88
C THR A 361 -0.93 -2.58 9.25
N ARG A 362 -0.09 -1.53 9.23
CA ARG A 362 1.28 -1.62 8.71
C ARG A 362 2.15 -2.57 9.53
N MET A 363 2.04 -2.54 10.86
CA MET A 363 2.77 -3.47 11.74
C MET A 363 2.34 -4.92 11.52
N SER A 364 1.04 -5.18 11.35
CA SER A 364 0.55 -6.52 11.03
C SER A 364 1.16 -7.06 9.73
N ARG A 365 1.25 -6.21 8.69
CA ARG A 365 1.87 -6.60 7.42
C ARG A 365 3.39 -6.76 7.52
N ARG A 366 4.08 -5.91 8.32
CA ARG A 366 5.51 -6.04 8.62
C ARG A 366 5.84 -7.36 9.29
N ASN A 367 5.07 -7.70 10.35
CA ASN A 367 5.31 -8.90 11.19
C ASN A 367 4.84 -10.22 10.54
N GLY A 368 4.02 -10.16 9.51
CA GLY A 368 3.59 -11.31 8.72
C GLY A 368 4.32 -11.37 7.37
N PRO A 369 3.60 -11.10 6.26
CA PRO A 369 4.10 -11.37 4.91
C PRO A 369 5.48 -10.79 4.58
N LEU A 370 5.81 -9.59 5.10
CA LEU A 370 7.11 -8.99 4.83
C LEU A 370 8.25 -9.64 5.62
N THR A 371 7.99 -10.06 6.85
CA THR A 371 8.95 -10.83 7.65
C THR A 371 9.23 -12.17 6.99
N ASP A 372 8.19 -12.90 6.55
CA ASP A 372 8.33 -14.17 5.84
C ASP A 372 9.15 -13.99 4.56
N PHE A 373 8.84 -12.98 3.77
CA PHE A 373 9.58 -12.68 2.54
C PHE A 373 11.06 -12.37 2.79
N ILE A 374 11.39 -11.60 3.81
CA ILE A 374 12.78 -11.29 4.17
C ILE A 374 13.49 -12.54 4.68
N THR A 375 12.82 -13.36 5.48
CA THR A 375 13.33 -14.63 5.96
C THR A 375 13.65 -15.57 4.80
N ASP A 376 12.76 -15.67 3.80
CA ASP A 376 12.99 -16.45 2.59
C ASP A 376 14.19 -15.96 1.80
N ILE A 377 14.36 -14.64 1.65
CA ILE A 377 15.51 -14.04 0.99
C ILE A 377 16.82 -14.42 1.71
N VAL A 378 16.85 -14.28 3.03
CA VAL A 378 18.02 -14.57 3.84
C VAL A 378 18.32 -16.06 3.83
N THR A 379 17.32 -16.91 3.95
CA THR A 379 17.41 -18.37 3.85
C THR A 379 17.98 -18.78 2.50
N ARG A 380 17.47 -18.21 1.42
CA ARG A 380 17.98 -18.46 0.07
C ARG A 380 19.43 -18.01 -0.08
N PHE A 381 19.82 -16.89 0.51
CA PHE A 381 21.21 -16.40 0.45
C PHE A 381 22.18 -17.34 1.15
N TRP A 382 21.82 -17.92 2.32
CA TRP A 382 22.73 -18.87 2.96
C TRP A 382 22.75 -20.23 2.25
N THR A 383 21.59 -20.72 1.77
CA THR A 383 21.48 -21.97 1.00
C THR A 383 22.36 -21.91 -0.26
N LEU A 384 22.39 -20.77 -0.94
CA LEU A 384 23.25 -20.52 -2.09
C LEU A 384 24.73 -20.27 -1.74
N GLY A 385 25.07 -20.10 -0.46
CA GLY A 385 26.44 -19.80 -0.01
C GLY A 385 26.87 -18.34 -0.18
N ILE A 386 25.93 -17.41 -0.43
CA ILE A 386 26.19 -15.96 -0.49
C ILE A 386 26.60 -15.45 0.89
N ILE A 387 25.93 -15.92 1.93
CA ILE A 387 26.23 -15.66 3.34
C ILE A 387 26.45 -16.99 4.07
N PRO A 388 27.22 -17.03 5.17
CA PRO A 388 27.28 -18.24 6.00
C PRO A 388 25.93 -18.53 6.65
N ALA A 389 25.64 -19.79 6.90
CA ALA A 389 24.47 -20.17 7.70
C ALA A 389 24.54 -19.55 9.11
N PRO A 390 23.42 -19.15 9.70
CA PRO A 390 23.37 -18.70 11.09
C PRO A 390 23.75 -19.85 12.03
N ALA A 391 24.38 -19.55 13.15
CA ALA A 391 24.84 -20.57 14.09
C ALA A 391 23.67 -21.34 14.74
N SER A 392 22.52 -20.69 14.91
CA SER A 392 21.29 -21.28 15.43
C SER A 392 20.48 -22.07 14.39
N GLY A 393 20.74 -21.87 13.09
CA GLY A 393 19.90 -22.35 12.01
C GLY A 393 18.61 -21.55 11.80
N GLU A 394 18.40 -20.51 12.59
CA GLU A 394 17.19 -19.67 12.59
C GLU A 394 17.55 -18.20 12.41
N VAL A 395 16.58 -17.44 11.89
CA VAL A 395 16.71 -16.02 11.61
C VAL A 395 15.48 -15.30 12.11
N SER A 396 15.67 -14.18 12.78
CA SER A 396 14.58 -13.27 13.18
C SER A 396 14.73 -11.91 12.47
N VAL A 397 13.58 -11.29 12.20
CA VAL A 397 13.51 -9.98 11.52
C VAL A 397 12.89 -8.97 12.49
N GLY A 398 13.65 -7.96 12.85
CA GLY A 398 13.23 -6.91 13.78
C GLY A 398 12.82 -5.63 13.05
N TRP A 399 11.58 -5.23 13.20
CA TRP A 399 11.06 -3.96 12.69
C TRP A 399 11.01 -2.91 13.80
N SER A 400 11.16 -1.64 13.46
CA SER A 400 10.82 -0.56 14.39
C SER A 400 9.33 -0.56 14.70
N ASP A 401 8.98 -0.27 15.94
CA ASP A 401 7.59 -0.22 16.37
C ASP A 401 6.94 1.11 15.94
N LEU A 402 6.01 1.02 14.96
CA LEU A 402 5.21 2.17 14.49
C LEU A 402 4.15 2.61 15.50
N LEU A 403 3.88 1.79 16.53
CA LEU A 403 2.95 2.09 17.62
C LEU A 403 3.69 2.63 18.86
N ALA A 404 5.02 2.73 18.78
CA ALA A 404 5.80 3.27 19.88
C ALA A 404 5.30 4.67 20.26
N PRO A 405 5.06 4.92 21.55
CA PRO A 405 4.57 6.21 22.00
C PRO A 405 5.55 7.33 21.63
N SER A 406 5.01 8.46 21.18
CA SER A 406 5.80 9.67 20.94
C SER A 406 6.52 10.13 22.20
N GLN A 407 7.55 10.97 22.07
CA GLN A 407 8.26 11.51 23.24
C GLN A 407 7.32 12.22 24.22
N SER A 408 6.31 12.93 23.73
CA SER A 408 5.30 13.56 24.58
C SER A 408 4.42 12.54 25.31
N GLU A 409 4.03 11.45 24.64
CA GLU A 409 3.29 10.35 25.26
C GLU A 409 4.15 9.58 26.27
N LYS A 410 5.44 9.36 25.99
CA LYS A 410 6.38 8.75 26.95
C LYS A 410 6.50 9.59 28.23
N ILE A 411 6.64 10.91 28.10
CA ILE A 411 6.68 11.83 29.23
C ILE A 411 5.34 11.82 29.99
N ALA A 412 4.21 11.81 29.30
CA ALA A 412 2.88 11.73 29.92
C ALA A 412 2.70 10.40 30.68
N ASN A 413 3.13 9.28 30.10
CA ASN A 413 3.10 7.97 30.73
C ASN A 413 4.02 7.90 31.96
N MET A 414 5.23 8.45 31.87
CA MET A 414 6.13 8.58 33.02
C MET A 414 5.48 9.37 34.17
N ASN A 415 4.87 10.52 33.86
CA ASN A 415 4.18 11.33 34.86
C ASN A 415 3.00 10.57 35.48
N ALA A 416 2.18 9.89 34.65
CA ALA A 416 1.07 9.08 35.15
C ALA A 416 1.55 7.94 36.06
N MET A 417 2.64 7.25 35.71
CA MET A 417 3.23 6.21 36.55
C MET A 417 3.83 6.78 37.83
N ALA A 418 4.51 7.92 37.76
CA ALA A 418 5.03 8.61 38.94
C ALA A 418 3.90 9.04 39.91
N ASP A 419 2.78 9.51 39.35
CA ASP A 419 1.59 9.84 40.16
C ASP A 419 0.99 8.61 40.87
N VAL A 420 0.93 7.46 40.13
CA VAL A 420 0.49 6.18 40.72
C VAL A 420 1.45 5.75 41.84
N ALA A 421 2.76 5.87 41.63
CA ALA A 421 3.77 5.56 42.64
C ALA A 421 3.58 6.39 43.90
N VAL A 422 3.37 7.71 43.78
CA VAL A 422 3.11 8.63 44.90
C VAL A 422 1.80 8.29 45.61
N LYS A 423 0.71 8.07 44.85
CA LYS A 423 -0.62 7.74 45.41
C LYS A 423 -0.59 6.42 46.18
N THR A 424 0.06 5.40 45.64
CA THR A 424 0.17 4.08 46.31
C THR A 424 1.08 4.12 47.52
N THR A 425 2.17 4.90 47.49
CA THR A 425 3.00 5.15 48.66
C THR A 425 2.22 5.84 49.78
N ASN A 426 1.40 6.84 49.44
CA ASN A 426 0.58 7.55 50.42
C ASN A 426 -0.55 6.68 51.02
N ALA A 427 -1.16 5.79 50.18
CA ALA A 427 -2.27 4.95 50.59
C ALA A 427 -1.83 3.69 51.36
N PHE A 428 -0.73 3.09 50.96
CA PHE A 428 -0.31 1.76 51.42
C PHE A 428 1.07 1.74 52.10
N GLY A 429 1.74 2.90 52.21
CA GLY A 429 3.09 3.01 52.78
C GLY A 429 4.23 2.51 51.90
N ARG A 430 3.90 1.95 50.72
CA ARG A 430 4.87 1.50 49.71
C ARG A 430 4.39 1.81 48.30
N SER A 431 5.33 2.02 47.40
CA SER A 431 5.00 2.23 46.01
C SER A 431 4.61 0.90 45.33
N ALA A 432 3.56 0.91 44.51
CA ALA A 432 3.19 -0.21 43.65
C ALA A 432 4.06 -0.28 42.39
N ILE A 433 4.79 0.80 42.07
CA ILE A 433 5.62 0.93 40.87
C ILE A 433 7.02 1.35 41.31
N GLY A 434 8.04 0.61 40.83
CA GLY A 434 9.44 0.90 41.11
C GLY A 434 9.96 2.14 40.38
N GLY A 435 10.97 2.82 40.94
CA GLY A 435 11.57 3.99 40.29
C GLY A 435 12.19 3.67 38.94
N ASN A 436 12.76 2.48 38.76
CA ASN A 436 13.32 2.03 37.49
C ASN A 436 12.25 1.64 36.46
N GLU A 437 11.06 1.19 36.89
CA GLU A 437 9.91 0.96 36.00
C GLU A 437 9.39 2.28 35.42
N VAL A 438 9.33 3.35 36.23
CA VAL A 438 9.00 4.70 35.76
C VAL A 438 10.02 5.20 34.74
N ARG A 439 11.32 4.99 35.02
CA ARG A 439 12.41 5.37 34.11
C ARG A 439 12.37 4.61 32.80
N ALA A 440 12.02 3.31 32.83
CA ALA A 440 11.89 2.47 31.65
C ALA A 440 10.84 2.99 30.67
N GLN A 441 9.74 3.58 31.15
CA GLN A 441 8.73 4.20 30.28
C GLN A 441 9.26 5.40 29.48
N GLY A 442 10.29 6.07 29.99
CA GLY A 442 10.97 7.17 29.30
C GLY A 442 12.22 6.73 28.55
N GLU A 443 12.46 5.41 28.42
CA GLU A 443 13.69 4.84 27.84
C GLU A 443 14.97 5.35 28.53
N LEU A 444 14.88 5.70 29.82
CA LEU A 444 16.02 6.12 30.59
C LEU A 444 16.73 4.92 31.17
N GLN A 445 18.06 4.97 31.20
CA GLN A 445 18.86 3.91 31.79
C GLN A 445 18.48 3.66 33.25
N PRO A 446 18.44 2.41 33.73
CA PRO A 446 18.20 2.08 35.11
C PRO A 446 19.20 2.81 36.02
N ASP A 447 18.74 3.28 37.17
CA ASP A 447 19.57 3.88 38.21
C ASP A 447 19.81 2.82 39.30
N PRO A 448 21.04 2.33 39.49
CA PRO A 448 21.35 1.32 40.51
C PRO A 448 20.93 1.73 41.91
N LYS A 449 20.89 3.04 42.22
CA LYS A 449 20.47 3.56 43.51
C LYS A 449 18.98 3.39 43.79
N LEU A 450 18.18 3.10 42.76
CA LEU A 450 16.75 2.85 42.90
C LEU A 450 16.43 1.35 43.02
N GLU A 451 17.39 0.47 42.78
CA GLU A 451 17.26 -1.00 42.92
C GLU A 451 17.49 -1.47 44.36
N ASP A 452 18.33 -0.74 45.15
CA ASP A 452 18.72 -1.10 46.50
C ASP A 452 17.74 -0.62 47.61
N ARG A 453 16.53 -0.21 47.28
CA ARG A 453 15.51 0.03 48.28
C ARG A 453 14.89 -1.29 48.72
N ASP A 454 15.44 -1.88 49.76
CA ASP A 454 14.74 -2.90 50.56
C ASP A 454 13.33 -2.41 50.88
N ASP A 455 12.33 -3.23 50.51
CA ASP A 455 10.88 -2.97 50.72
C ASP A 455 10.50 -2.73 52.18
N ASN A 456 11.45 -2.86 53.13
CA ASN A 456 11.28 -2.71 54.56
C ASN A 456 11.77 -1.36 55.12
N THR A 457 12.26 -0.44 54.33
CA THR A 457 12.65 0.89 54.84
C THR A 457 11.43 1.79 54.88
N PRO A 458 10.92 2.19 56.07
CA PRO A 458 9.81 3.12 56.14
C PRO A 458 10.18 4.44 55.47
N PRO A 459 9.26 5.09 54.73
CA PRO A 459 9.54 6.36 54.09
C PRO A 459 10.01 7.36 55.16
N ALA A 460 11.16 7.97 54.90
CA ALA A 460 11.66 9.05 55.76
C ALA A 460 10.53 10.08 55.90
N LYS A 461 10.08 10.30 57.15
CA LYS A 461 9.09 11.34 57.43
C LYS A 461 9.61 12.63 56.84
N ARG A 462 8.90 13.18 55.89
CA ARG A 462 9.10 14.54 55.45
C ARG A 462 8.92 15.41 56.71
N SER A 463 9.99 16.05 57.14
CA SER A 463 9.89 17.16 58.10
C SER A 463 9.02 18.22 57.40
N ASP A 464 7.86 18.49 57.99
CA ASP A 464 7.01 19.59 57.58
C ASP A 464 7.81 20.90 57.66
N PRO A 465 7.89 21.70 56.62
CA PRO A 465 8.58 22.98 56.66
C PRO A 465 7.81 24.08 57.42
N LEU A 466 6.71 23.73 58.11
CA LEU A 466 5.80 24.67 58.77
C LEU A 466 5.74 24.54 60.30
N SER A 467 6.67 23.84 60.99
CA SER A 467 6.83 23.91 62.42
C SER A 467 8.12 24.63 62.75
N GLY A 468 8.16 25.89 62.47
CA GLY A 468 9.16 26.85 62.98
C GLY A 468 8.52 27.84 63.91
N SER A 469 8.53 27.49 65.18
CA SER A 469 8.69 28.32 66.40
C SER A 469 8.08 29.73 66.36
N ASP A 470 6.94 29.83 67.04
CA ASP A 470 6.67 30.94 67.91
C ASP A 470 7.65 30.86 69.09
N ASP A 471 8.51 31.84 69.35
CA ASP A 471 8.69 32.44 70.65
C ASP A 471 9.54 33.73 70.57
N GLN A 472 9.05 34.68 71.38
CA GLN A 472 9.70 35.86 72.03
C GLN A 472 9.91 37.13 71.18
N SER A 473 8.96 38.06 71.28
CA SER A 473 8.92 39.21 72.24
C SER A 473 10.18 40.07 72.25
N GLN A 474 10.05 41.29 71.92
CA GLN A 474 10.17 42.54 72.64
C GLN A 474 10.41 43.73 71.70
N THR A 475 9.48 44.69 71.85
CA THR A 475 9.59 46.12 71.96
C THR A 475 10.80 46.85 71.35
N GLU A 476 10.49 47.81 70.53
CA GLU A 476 10.62 49.27 70.75
C GLU A 476 10.29 50.00 69.42
N GLU A 477 9.27 50.73 69.47
CA GLU A 477 9.04 52.17 69.38
C GLU A 477 9.84 52.96 68.30
N SER A 478 9.06 53.78 67.69
CA SER A 478 9.33 55.12 67.10
C SER A 478 9.72 55.10 65.61
N ASP A 479 9.10 55.79 64.91
CA ASP A 479 8.68 57.10 64.62
C ASP A 479 8.69 57.45 63.15
N ASN A 480 7.64 58.00 62.71
CA ASN A 480 7.46 59.05 61.72
C ASN A 480 8.07 59.01 60.30
N THR A 481 7.23 59.31 59.48
CA THR A 481 7.06 60.43 58.52
C THR A 481 6.89 60.02 57.08
N GLU A 482 5.66 60.25 56.66
CA GLU A 482 5.24 61.02 55.44
C GLU A 482 6.24 61.18 54.25
N VAL A 483 5.77 60.97 53.08
CA VAL A 483 5.35 61.98 52.11
C VAL A 483 5.45 61.39 50.66
N GLN A 484 4.31 61.41 50.05
CA GLN A 484 4.02 61.72 48.59
C GLN A 484 5.13 61.67 47.56
N SER A 485 4.92 60.91 46.52
CA SER A 485 4.38 61.42 45.21
C SER A 485 4.22 60.29 44.21
#